data_179b506c998d380b950446ff3b0218ff
#
_entry.id   179b506c998d380b950446ff3b0218ff
#
_cell.length_a   1.000
_cell.length_b   1.000
_cell.length_c   1.000
_cell.angle_alpha   90.00
_cell.angle_beta   90.00
_cell.angle_gamma   90.00
#
_symmetry.space_group_name_H-M   'P 1'
#
loop_
_entity.id
_entity.type
_entity.pdbx_description
1 polymer ?
#
loop_
_entity_poly.entity_id
_entity_poly.type
_entity_poly.pdbx_seq_one_letter_code
_entity_poly.pdbx_strand_id
1 'polypeptide(L)'
;MREFARYWRSLRRFWGTSLAAELEYPLNAWIELLSVLGNLAGSVFVLQLLFGGGPQLGGWSWSGALVVLGLYTVLDGFTTCVLQPNLSRIVNHVQTGTLDYVLLKPIDSQFWLSARTVSPWGLPGILAGLGLIAWALLNKGPGAPSGLPAAGPVLLSLALLLAALVILYSLWFVLAALSIWFVKVWNATEVLRYTLVAGRYPVSAYPPALRLLFTFVLPVAFLTTVPAEALLGRGSAIWAFGSLLAAGLCLAGSRLLWRYAQRFYTSASS
;
A
#
# COMPACT_ATOMS: atom_id res chain seq x y z
N MET A 1 -18.73 -14.83 -17.89
CA MET A 1 -19.33 -15.17 -16.58
C MET A 1 -18.71 -16.39 -15.91
N ARG A 2 -18.44 -17.52 -16.61
CA ARG A 2 -17.88 -18.75 -16.00
C ARG A 2 -16.46 -18.57 -15.42
N GLU A 3 -15.61 -17.77 -16.06
CA GLU A 3 -14.25 -17.48 -15.55
C GLU A 3 -14.27 -16.65 -14.27
N PHE A 4 -15.03 -15.56 -14.25
CA PHE A 4 -15.19 -14.73 -13.05
C PHE A 4 -15.68 -15.53 -11.84
N ALA A 5 -16.69 -16.41 -12.06
CA ALA A 5 -17.19 -17.29 -11.00
C ALA A 5 -16.13 -18.30 -10.51
N ARG A 6 -15.19 -18.73 -11.38
CA ARG A 6 -14.06 -19.57 -10.99
C ARG A 6 -13.09 -18.82 -10.09
N TYR A 7 -12.67 -17.61 -10.50
CA TYR A 7 -11.76 -16.78 -9.70
C TYR A 7 -12.35 -16.41 -8.34
N TRP A 8 -13.63 -16.02 -8.30
CA TRP A 8 -14.34 -15.69 -7.08
C TRP A 8 -14.44 -16.87 -6.10
N ARG A 9 -14.76 -18.06 -6.60
CA ARG A 9 -14.82 -19.29 -5.78
C ARG A 9 -13.44 -19.66 -5.23
N SER A 10 -12.39 -19.49 -6.04
CA SER A 10 -11.02 -19.75 -5.59
C SER A 10 -10.60 -18.77 -4.50
N LEU A 11 -10.88 -17.48 -4.67
CA LEU A 11 -10.58 -16.43 -3.71
C LEU A 11 -11.28 -16.69 -2.36
N ARG A 12 -12.57 -16.99 -2.39
CA ARG A 12 -13.35 -17.28 -1.18
C ARG A 12 -12.81 -18.50 -0.41
N ARG A 13 -12.37 -19.55 -1.11
CA ARG A 13 -11.74 -20.70 -0.48
C ARG A 13 -10.37 -20.35 0.10
N PHE A 14 -9.55 -19.65 -0.64
CA PHE A 14 -8.23 -19.20 -0.19
C PHE A 14 -8.32 -18.38 1.09
N TRP A 15 -9.18 -17.39 1.10
CA TRP A 15 -9.34 -16.51 2.25
C TRP A 15 -9.98 -17.21 3.44
N GLY A 16 -10.93 -18.10 3.21
CA GLY A 16 -11.52 -18.91 4.29
C GLY A 16 -10.50 -19.77 5.01
N THR A 17 -9.63 -20.47 4.27
CA THR A 17 -8.56 -21.30 4.88
C THR A 17 -7.47 -20.45 5.53
N SER A 18 -7.12 -19.30 4.93
CA SER A 18 -6.11 -18.41 5.48
C SER A 18 -6.56 -17.79 6.79
N LEU A 19 -7.80 -17.29 6.85
CA LEU A 19 -8.36 -16.70 8.07
C LEU A 19 -8.49 -17.73 9.19
N ALA A 20 -8.93 -18.96 8.88
CA ALA A 20 -9.03 -20.01 9.88
C ALA A 20 -7.67 -20.31 10.54
N ALA A 21 -6.60 -20.39 9.75
CA ALA A 21 -5.25 -20.62 10.27
C ALA A 21 -4.71 -19.46 11.12
N GLU A 22 -5.00 -18.21 10.74
CA GLU A 22 -4.53 -17.04 11.47
C GLU A 22 -5.27 -16.85 12.81
N LEU A 23 -6.55 -17.22 12.88
CA LEU A 23 -7.36 -17.09 14.09
C LEU A 23 -6.99 -18.10 15.20
N GLU A 24 -6.16 -19.10 14.91
CA GLU A 24 -5.60 -20.02 15.92
C GLU A 24 -4.65 -19.30 16.90
N TYR A 25 -4.15 -18.12 16.56
CA TYR A 25 -3.18 -17.37 17.37
C TYR A 25 -3.71 -16.00 17.81
N PRO A 26 -4.66 -15.93 18.76
CA PRO A 26 -5.31 -14.68 19.15
C PRO A 26 -4.36 -13.65 19.79
N LEU A 27 -3.23 -14.08 20.34
CA LEU A 27 -2.21 -13.16 20.88
C LEU A 27 -1.60 -12.26 19.81
N ASN A 28 -1.53 -12.72 18.55
CA ASN A 28 -1.04 -11.91 17.43
C ASN A 28 -1.89 -10.66 17.21
N ALA A 29 -3.21 -10.73 17.48
CA ALA A 29 -4.10 -9.57 17.40
C ALA A 29 -3.70 -8.45 18.38
N TRP A 30 -3.39 -8.82 19.62
CA TRP A 30 -2.98 -7.85 20.63
C TRP A 30 -1.61 -7.25 20.35
N ILE A 31 -0.66 -8.07 19.91
CA ILE A 31 0.68 -7.63 19.52
C ILE A 31 0.58 -6.63 18.36
N GLU A 32 -0.21 -6.97 17.34
CA GLU A 32 -0.38 -6.09 16.17
C GLU A 32 -1.10 -4.79 16.55
N LEU A 33 -2.16 -4.88 17.35
CA LEU A 33 -2.87 -3.68 17.84
C LEU A 33 -1.92 -2.75 18.59
N LEU A 34 -1.13 -3.27 19.52
CA LEU A 34 -0.15 -2.48 20.29
C LEU A 34 0.93 -1.90 19.39
N SER A 35 1.41 -2.67 18.38
CA SER A 35 2.36 -2.23 17.38
C SER A 35 1.81 -1.06 16.55
N VAL A 36 0.58 -1.19 16.05
CA VAL A 36 -0.08 -0.13 15.27
C VAL A 36 -0.27 1.13 16.12
N LEU A 37 -0.77 1.02 17.35
CA LEU A 37 -0.98 2.15 18.23
C LEU A 37 0.35 2.83 18.60
N GLY A 38 1.39 2.04 18.91
CA GLY A 38 2.73 2.56 19.21
C GLY A 38 3.36 3.28 18.01
N ASN A 39 3.27 2.70 16.82
CA ASN A 39 3.74 3.33 15.57
C ASN A 39 2.98 4.62 15.25
N LEU A 40 1.66 4.61 15.44
CA LEU A 40 0.82 5.78 15.21
C LEU A 40 1.15 6.89 16.20
N ALA A 41 1.23 6.57 17.50
CA ALA A 41 1.61 7.52 18.54
C ALA A 41 2.99 8.12 18.30
N GLY A 42 3.99 7.28 17.95
CA GLY A 42 5.32 7.75 17.59
C GLY A 42 5.31 8.66 16.36
N SER A 43 4.53 8.31 15.32
CA SER A 43 4.41 9.14 14.11
C SER A 43 3.73 10.47 14.38
N VAL A 44 2.68 10.50 15.21
CA VAL A 44 2.01 11.73 15.64
C VAL A 44 2.95 12.58 16.50
N PHE A 45 3.72 11.96 17.40
CA PHE A 45 4.71 12.66 18.21
C PHE A 45 5.81 13.33 17.34
N VAL A 46 6.37 12.60 16.38
CA VAL A 46 7.34 13.18 15.42
C VAL A 46 6.71 14.30 14.62
N LEU A 47 5.47 14.12 14.15
CA LEU A 47 4.74 15.16 13.43
C LEU A 47 4.57 16.42 14.31
N GLN A 48 4.26 16.25 15.59
CA GLN A 48 4.13 17.34 16.56
C GLN A 48 5.44 18.12 16.74
N LEU A 49 6.59 17.41 16.80
CA LEU A 49 7.91 18.05 16.83
C LEU A 49 8.19 18.86 15.56
N LEU A 50 7.82 18.33 14.40
CA LEU A 50 8.01 19.03 13.11
C LEU A 50 7.15 20.31 13.00
N PHE A 51 5.97 20.33 13.62
CA PHE A 51 5.12 21.52 13.71
C PHE A 51 5.54 22.49 14.84
N GLY A 52 6.45 22.10 15.74
CA GLY A 52 6.97 22.98 16.79
C GLY A 52 7.67 24.23 16.27
N GLY A 53 8.07 24.26 15.01
CA GLY A 53 8.68 25.40 14.35
C GLY A 53 7.69 26.38 13.66
N GLY A 54 6.38 26.11 13.68
CA GLY A 54 5.38 26.96 13.05
C GLY A 54 4.03 26.30 12.80
N PRO A 55 3.02 27.07 12.39
CA PRO A 55 1.65 26.55 12.21
C PRO A 55 1.47 25.69 10.96
N GLN A 56 2.46 25.65 10.07
CA GLN A 56 2.41 24.91 8.80
C GLN A 56 3.72 24.17 8.52
N LEU A 57 3.60 22.98 7.96
CA LEU A 57 4.71 22.16 7.51
C LEU A 57 4.60 21.93 5.99
N GLY A 58 5.48 22.56 5.20
CA GLY A 58 5.44 22.43 3.74
C GLY A 58 4.10 22.84 3.09
N GLY A 59 3.39 23.81 3.68
CA GLY A 59 2.06 24.28 3.24
C GLY A 59 0.89 23.45 3.78
N TRP A 60 1.14 22.50 4.68
CA TRP A 60 0.11 21.69 5.31
C TRP A 60 -0.23 22.19 6.71
N SER A 61 -1.53 22.22 7.02
CA SER A 61 -2.01 22.39 8.39
C SER A 61 -1.81 21.10 9.19
N TRP A 62 -1.87 21.18 10.50
CA TRP A 62 -1.80 20.03 11.39
C TRP A 62 -2.82 18.93 11.01
N SER A 63 -4.10 19.32 10.85
CA SER A 63 -5.16 18.38 10.44
C SER A 63 -4.90 17.77 9.06
N GLY A 64 -4.38 18.55 8.11
CA GLY A 64 -4.02 18.04 6.78
C GLY A 64 -2.90 16.99 6.84
N ALA A 65 -1.87 17.24 7.64
CA ALA A 65 -0.77 16.29 7.83
C ALA A 65 -1.23 14.99 8.52
N LEU A 66 -2.19 15.09 9.47
CA LEU A 66 -2.82 13.91 10.08
C LEU A 66 -3.66 13.11 9.06
N VAL A 67 -4.29 13.75 8.08
CA VAL A 67 -4.97 13.04 6.99
C VAL A 67 -3.95 12.24 6.16
N VAL A 68 -2.78 12.81 5.83
CA VAL A 68 -1.71 12.08 5.13
C VAL A 68 -1.25 10.87 5.95
N LEU A 69 -0.98 11.06 7.24
CA LEU A 69 -0.59 9.98 8.14
C LEU A 69 -1.68 8.89 8.24
N GLY A 70 -2.95 9.28 8.31
CA GLY A 70 -4.08 8.34 8.33
C GLY A 70 -4.18 7.52 7.03
N LEU A 71 -4.03 8.13 5.86
CA LEU A 71 -4.00 7.43 4.58
C LEU A 71 -2.80 6.48 4.48
N TYR A 72 -1.62 6.91 4.94
CA TYR A 72 -0.46 6.02 5.06
C TYR A 72 -0.79 4.80 5.93
N THR A 73 -1.40 5.01 7.10
CA THR A 73 -1.75 3.92 8.04
C THR A 73 -2.77 2.96 7.44
N VAL A 74 -3.74 3.45 6.65
CA VAL A 74 -4.68 2.60 5.89
C VAL A 74 -3.94 1.76 4.85
N LEU A 75 -3.01 2.36 4.08
CA LEU A 75 -2.21 1.66 3.08
C LEU A 75 -1.30 0.59 3.72
N ASP A 76 -0.67 0.91 4.84
CA ASP A 76 0.18 -0.02 5.59
C ASP A 76 -0.63 -1.19 6.14
N GLY A 77 -1.83 -0.93 6.69
CA GLY A 77 -2.77 -1.96 7.12
C GLY A 77 -3.22 -2.85 5.97
N PHE A 78 -3.53 -2.29 4.80
CA PHE A 78 -3.85 -3.08 3.60
C PHE A 78 -2.65 -3.91 3.12
N THR A 79 -1.46 -3.34 3.19
CA THR A 79 -0.21 -4.02 2.87
C THR A 79 -0.02 -5.25 3.76
N THR A 80 -0.21 -5.10 5.06
CA THR A 80 -0.14 -6.20 6.04
C THR A 80 -1.25 -7.24 5.82
N CYS A 81 -2.47 -6.81 5.46
CA CYS A 81 -3.58 -7.74 5.18
C CYS A 81 -3.38 -8.58 3.93
N VAL A 82 -2.93 -7.98 2.83
CA VAL A 82 -3.03 -8.59 1.50
C VAL A 82 -1.70 -8.68 0.78
N LEU A 83 -0.93 -7.59 0.70
CA LEU A 83 0.25 -7.56 -0.15
C LEU A 83 1.40 -8.36 0.44
N GLN A 84 1.76 -8.10 1.68
CA GLN A 84 2.89 -8.75 2.35
C GLN A 84 2.75 -10.28 2.43
N PRO A 85 1.62 -10.87 2.88
CA PRO A 85 1.50 -12.32 3.02
C PRO A 85 1.56 -13.07 1.69
N ASN A 86 1.35 -12.39 0.57
CA ASN A 86 1.41 -12.96 -0.77
C ASN A 86 2.74 -12.68 -1.47
N LEU A 87 3.11 -11.41 -1.60
CA LEU A 87 4.23 -10.98 -2.45
C LEU A 87 5.59 -11.36 -1.85
N SER A 88 5.73 -11.36 -0.52
CA SER A 88 6.98 -11.81 0.13
C SER A 88 7.28 -13.30 -0.13
N ARG A 89 6.25 -14.10 -0.38
CA ARG A 89 6.41 -15.53 -0.65
C ARG A 89 6.86 -15.84 -2.08
N ILE A 90 6.74 -14.90 -3.03
CA ILE A 90 7.16 -15.11 -4.42
C ILE A 90 8.65 -15.46 -4.48
N VAL A 91 9.47 -14.70 -3.75
CA VAL A 91 10.92 -14.96 -3.68
C VAL A 91 11.21 -16.36 -3.18
N ASN A 92 10.50 -16.81 -2.13
CA ASN A 92 10.65 -18.16 -1.59
C ASN A 92 10.19 -19.23 -2.59
N HIS A 93 9.07 -19.02 -3.30
CA HIS A 93 8.62 -19.94 -4.35
C HIS A 93 9.64 -20.13 -5.46
N VAL A 94 10.33 -19.04 -5.85
CA VAL A 94 11.41 -19.10 -6.85
C VAL A 94 12.61 -19.85 -6.30
N GLN A 95 13.07 -19.53 -5.10
CA GLN A 95 14.28 -20.14 -4.50
C GLN A 95 14.12 -21.62 -4.17
N THR A 96 12.91 -22.05 -3.77
CA THR A 96 12.63 -23.46 -3.42
C THR A 96 12.14 -24.30 -4.60
N GLY A 97 12.00 -23.73 -5.81
CA GLY A 97 11.45 -24.41 -6.98
C GLY A 97 9.94 -24.69 -6.91
N THR A 98 9.27 -24.26 -5.85
CA THR A 98 7.82 -24.48 -5.68
C THR A 98 6.96 -23.64 -6.60
N LEU A 99 7.56 -22.73 -7.37
CA LEU A 99 6.88 -21.97 -8.41
C LEU A 99 6.31 -22.87 -9.52
N ASP A 100 6.93 -24.04 -9.79
CA ASP A 100 6.43 -25.03 -10.75
C ASP A 100 4.98 -25.43 -10.44
N TYR A 101 4.67 -25.69 -9.17
CA TYR A 101 3.31 -26.04 -8.75
C TYR A 101 2.31 -24.91 -8.94
N VAL A 102 2.76 -23.68 -8.99
CA VAL A 102 1.91 -22.51 -9.28
C VAL A 102 1.63 -22.42 -10.76
N LEU A 103 2.65 -22.61 -11.60
CA LEU A 103 2.55 -22.52 -13.06
C LEU A 103 1.70 -23.64 -13.67
N LEU A 104 1.66 -24.81 -13.05
CA LEU A 104 0.83 -25.95 -13.50
C LEU A 104 -0.67 -25.76 -13.22
N LYS A 105 -1.07 -24.78 -12.43
CA LYS A 105 -2.49 -24.59 -12.10
C LYS A 105 -3.26 -23.95 -13.26
N PRO A 106 -4.52 -24.38 -13.50
CA PRO A 106 -5.37 -23.80 -14.55
C PRO A 106 -5.97 -22.44 -14.14
N ILE A 107 -5.15 -21.57 -13.56
CA ILE A 107 -5.48 -20.23 -13.09
C ILE A 107 -4.31 -19.31 -13.36
N ASP A 108 -4.57 -18.01 -13.56
CA ASP A 108 -3.50 -17.05 -13.78
C ASP A 108 -2.52 -17.04 -12.60
N SER A 109 -1.22 -17.23 -12.90
CA SER A 109 -0.17 -17.34 -11.89
C SER A 109 0.05 -16.05 -11.12
N GLN A 110 -0.04 -14.88 -11.77
CA GLN A 110 0.07 -13.58 -11.09
C GLN A 110 -1.09 -13.38 -10.11
N PHE A 111 -2.32 -13.71 -10.52
CA PHE A 111 -3.48 -13.68 -9.63
C PHE A 111 -3.30 -14.61 -8.43
N TRP A 112 -2.87 -15.86 -8.67
CA TRP A 112 -2.68 -16.84 -7.61
C TRP A 112 -1.66 -16.39 -6.59
N LEU A 113 -0.50 -15.88 -7.04
CA LEU A 113 0.58 -15.37 -6.18
C LEU A 113 0.18 -14.11 -5.41
N SER A 114 -0.77 -13.34 -5.92
CA SER A 114 -1.16 -12.05 -5.33
C SER A 114 -2.36 -12.12 -4.38
N ALA A 115 -3.20 -13.16 -4.47
CA ALA A 115 -4.49 -13.17 -3.80
C ALA A 115 -4.76 -14.43 -2.96
N ARG A 116 -3.78 -15.31 -2.79
CA ARG A 116 -3.97 -16.60 -2.10
C ARG A 116 -4.17 -16.46 -0.61
N THR A 117 -3.44 -15.57 0.04
CA THR A 117 -3.40 -15.43 1.49
C THR A 117 -3.99 -14.09 1.90
N VAL A 118 -4.75 -14.07 2.98
CA VAL A 118 -5.18 -12.85 3.64
C VAL A 118 -4.87 -12.98 5.13
N SER A 119 -4.32 -11.92 5.71
CA SER A 119 -4.06 -11.84 7.14
C SER A 119 -4.98 -10.80 7.78
N PRO A 120 -5.73 -11.11 8.84
CA PRO A 120 -6.59 -10.15 9.49
C PRO A 120 -5.82 -9.09 10.31
N TRP A 121 -4.53 -9.32 10.53
CA TRP A 121 -3.70 -8.49 11.43
C TRP A 121 -3.43 -7.08 10.91
N GLY A 122 -3.68 -6.78 9.65
CA GLY A 122 -3.66 -5.40 9.14
C GLY A 122 -4.95 -4.61 9.39
N LEU A 123 -6.05 -5.26 9.82
CA LEU A 123 -7.32 -4.57 10.10
C LEU A 123 -7.20 -3.49 11.19
N PRO A 124 -6.49 -3.70 12.32
CA PRO A 124 -6.25 -2.64 13.30
C PRO A 124 -5.65 -1.38 12.68
N GLY A 125 -4.67 -1.54 11.74
CA GLY A 125 -4.06 -0.42 11.02
C GLY A 125 -5.07 0.33 10.13
N ILE A 126 -5.89 -0.40 9.37
CA ILE A 126 -6.93 0.20 8.54
C ILE A 126 -7.91 1.00 9.40
N LEU A 127 -8.41 0.42 10.49
CA LEU A 127 -9.36 1.07 11.38
C LEU A 127 -8.75 2.29 12.08
N ALA A 128 -7.52 2.18 12.58
CA ALA A 128 -6.81 3.29 13.20
C ALA A 128 -6.55 4.44 12.22
N GLY A 129 -6.15 4.13 10.97
CA GLY A 129 -5.96 5.13 9.93
C GLY A 129 -7.25 5.84 9.55
N LEU A 130 -8.35 5.11 9.37
CA LEU A 130 -9.67 5.69 9.11
C LEU A 130 -10.15 6.54 10.29
N GLY A 131 -9.95 6.08 11.53
CA GLY A 131 -10.27 6.83 12.75
C GLY A 131 -9.47 8.14 12.83
N LEU A 132 -8.17 8.10 12.49
CA LEU A 132 -7.33 9.30 12.45
C LEU A 132 -7.79 10.29 11.39
N ILE A 133 -8.15 9.82 10.18
CA ILE A 133 -8.70 10.66 9.11
C ILE A 133 -10.00 11.32 9.59
N ALA A 134 -10.93 10.53 10.13
CA ALA A 134 -12.20 11.05 10.64
C ALA A 134 -11.96 12.10 11.74
N TRP A 135 -11.09 11.81 12.70
CA TRP A 135 -10.75 12.74 13.76
C TRP A 135 -10.15 14.04 13.21
N ALA A 136 -9.21 13.97 12.25
CA ALA A 136 -8.58 15.13 11.64
C ALA A 136 -9.57 16.01 10.84
N LEU A 137 -10.56 15.37 10.18
CA LEU A 137 -11.59 16.08 9.43
C LEU A 137 -12.64 16.76 10.33
N LEU A 138 -12.91 16.18 11.50
CA LEU A 138 -13.86 16.75 12.47
C LEU A 138 -13.22 17.86 13.32
N ASN A 139 -11.91 17.74 13.61
CA ASN A 139 -11.17 18.70 14.47
C ASN A 139 -10.25 19.61 13.63
N LYS A 140 -10.80 20.21 12.59
CA LYS A 140 -10.09 21.22 11.79
C LYS A 140 -9.86 22.48 12.65
N GLY A 141 -8.63 23.02 12.59
CA GLY A 141 -8.31 24.23 13.32
C GLY A 141 -9.12 25.47 12.89
N PRO A 142 -9.01 26.58 13.62
CA PRO A 142 -9.71 27.83 13.31
C PRO A 142 -9.46 28.28 11.86
N GLY A 143 -10.51 28.70 11.16
CA GLY A 143 -10.44 29.18 9.77
C GLY A 143 -10.55 28.10 8.68
N ALA A 144 -10.65 26.83 9.03
CA ALA A 144 -10.94 25.77 8.07
C ALA A 144 -12.46 25.67 7.78
N PRO A 145 -12.88 25.30 6.55
CA PRO A 145 -14.29 25.09 6.24
C PRO A 145 -14.91 24.10 7.21
N SER A 146 -15.97 24.50 7.89
CA SER A 146 -16.72 23.64 8.83
C SER A 146 -17.44 22.54 8.03
N GLY A 147 -17.35 21.29 8.53
CA GLY A 147 -18.08 20.15 7.98
C GLY A 147 -17.20 19.08 7.34
N LEU A 148 -17.83 17.95 7.04
CA LEU A 148 -17.22 16.84 6.30
C LEU A 148 -16.99 17.24 4.84
N PRO A 149 -15.99 16.65 4.16
CA PRO A 149 -15.78 16.88 2.74
C PRO A 149 -17.03 16.48 1.94
N ALA A 150 -17.29 17.21 0.86
CA ALA A 150 -18.34 16.85 -0.08
C ALA A 150 -18.09 15.47 -0.70
N ALA A 151 -19.11 14.83 -1.24
CA ALA A 151 -19.01 13.49 -1.82
C ALA A 151 -17.96 13.41 -2.95
N GLY A 152 -17.81 14.46 -3.78
CA GLY A 152 -16.86 14.50 -4.87
C GLY A 152 -15.40 14.31 -4.42
N PRO A 153 -14.86 15.15 -3.50
CA PRO A 153 -13.53 14.96 -2.89
C PRO A 153 -13.33 13.58 -2.27
N VAL A 154 -14.32 13.04 -1.57
CA VAL A 154 -14.24 11.70 -0.97
C VAL A 154 -14.11 10.61 -2.03
N LEU A 155 -14.97 10.63 -3.06
CA LEU A 155 -14.93 9.66 -4.15
C LEU A 155 -13.63 9.75 -4.94
N LEU A 156 -13.14 10.96 -5.21
CA LEU A 156 -11.86 11.15 -5.87
C LEU A 156 -10.71 10.60 -5.02
N SER A 157 -10.68 10.92 -3.73
CA SER A 157 -9.66 10.40 -2.81
C SER A 157 -9.68 8.88 -2.74
N LEU A 158 -10.86 8.24 -2.70
CA LEU A 158 -10.99 6.78 -2.74
C LEU A 158 -10.46 6.20 -4.06
N ALA A 159 -10.78 6.81 -5.20
CA ALA A 159 -10.26 6.37 -6.49
C ALA A 159 -8.73 6.48 -6.54
N LEU A 160 -8.17 7.58 -6.00
CA LEU A 160 -6.73 7.77 -5.93
C LEU A 160 -6.06 6.84 -4.91
N LEU A 161 -6.72 6.49 -3.83
CA LEU A 161 -6.25 5.48 -2.88
C LEU A 161 -6.21 4.08 -3.51
N LEU A 162 -7.20 3.74 -4.32
CA LEU A 162 -7.17 2.50 -5.11
C LEU A 162 -6.03 2.52 -6.14
N ALA A 163 -5.79 3.64 -6.82
CA ALA A 163 -4.64 3.81 -7.71
C ALA A 163 -3.31 3.65 -6.94
N ALA A 164 -3.21 4.22 -5.74
CA ALA A 164 -2.06 4.06 -4.85
C ALA A 164 -1.79 2.59 -4.50
N LEU A 165 -2.84 1.82 -4.16
CA LEU A 165 -2.72 0.39 -3.89
C LEU A 165 -2.24 -0.39 -5.13
N VAL A 166 -2.71 -0.03 -6.32
CA VAL A 166 -2.25 -0.63 -7.58
C VAL A 166 -0.79 -0.30 -7.86
N ILE A 167 -0.36 0.95 -7.64
CA ILE A 167 1.05 1.35 -7.79
C ILE A 167 1.93 0.55 -6.82
N LEU A 168 1.56 0.53 -5.55
CA LEU A 168 2.29 -0.17 -4.50
C LEU A 168 2.40 -1.68 -4.78
N TYR A 169 1.28 -2.31 -5.12
CA TYR A 169 1.23 -3.70 -5.56
C TYR A 169 2.18 -3.96 -6.72
N SER A 170 2.12 -3.12 -7.76
CA SER A 170 2.89 -3.31 -8.98
C SER A 170 4.39 -3.19 -8.75
N LEU A 171 4.82 -2.20 -7.96
CA LEU A 171 6.23 -2.02 -7.59
C LEU A 171 6.75 -3.22 -6.80
N TRP A 172 5.97 -3.67 -5.80
CA TRP A 172 6.37 -4.83 -5.01
C TRP A 172 6.41 -6.10 -5.85
N PHE A 173 5.41 -6.30 -6.71
CA PHE A 173 5.35 -7.46 -7.59
C PHE A 173 6.52 -7.50 -8.59
N VAL A 174 6.89 -6.34 -9.16
CA VAL A 174 8.07 -6.19 -10.02
C VAL A 174 9.34 -6.61 -9.27
N LEU A 175 9.56 -6.08 -8.07
CA LEU A 175 10.72 -6.45 -7.26
C LEU A 175 10.73 -7.95 -6.94
N ALA A 176 9.58 -8.51 -6.55
CA ALA A 176 9.47 -9.94 -6.27
C ALA A 176 9.75 -10.80 -7.52
N ALA A 177 9.28 -10.37 -8.71
CA ALA A 177 9.54 -11.06 -9.97
C ALA A 177 11.03 -11.06 -10.37
N LEU A 178 11.79 -10.02 -9.98
CA LEU A 178 13.24 -9.97 -10.21
C LEU A 178 14.00 -11.08 -9.48
N SER A 179 13.40 -11.77 -8.52
CA SER A 179 14.01 -12.92 -7.84
C SER A 179 14.33 -14.08 -8.80
N ILE A 180 13.73 -14.12 -9.98
CA ILE A 180 14.06 -15.11 -11.02
C ILE A 180 15.49 -14.95 -11.53
N TRP A 181 16.02 -13.72 -11.54
CA TRP A 181 17.38 -13.43 -11.98
C TRP A 181 18.35 -13.15 -10.83
N PHE A 182 17.85 -12.63 -9.72
CA PHE A 182 18.68 -12.16 -8.61
C PHE A 182 18.32 -12.85 -7.29
N VAL A 183 19.19 -13.69 -6.78
CA VAL A 183 18.94 -14.48 -5.54
C VAL A 183 18.73 -13.61 -4.29
N LYS A 184 19.30 -12.40 -4.23
CA LYS A 184 19.25 -11.51 -3.04
C LYS A 184 18.18 -10.42 -3.11
N VAL A 185 17.14 -10.57 -3.94
CA VAL A 185 16.07 -9.55 -4.10
C VAL A 185 15.21 -9.39 -2.85
N TRP A 186 15.25 -10.33 -1.92
CA TRP A 186 14.51 -10.19 -0.66
C TRP A 186 14.82 -8.87 0.06
N ASN A 187 16.08 -8.45 0.05
CA ASN A 187 16.49 -7.16 0.62
C ASN A 187 15.86 -5.97 -0.12
N ALA A 188 15.63 -6.05 -1.43
CA ALA A 188 15.05 -4.96 -2.21
C ALA A 188 13.56 -4.74 -1.87
N THR A 189 12.81 -5.81 -1.60
CA THR A 189 11.41 -5.70 -1.17
C THR A 189 11.29 -5.06 0.21
N GLU A 190 12.20 -5.37 1.13
CA GLU A 190 12.27 -4.73 2.44
C GLU A 190 12.71 -3.25 2.33
N VAL A 191 13.70 -2.93 1.50
CA VAL A 191 14.10 -1.54 1.23
C VAL A 191 12.92 -0.73 0.69
N LEU A 192 12.14 -1.27 -0.25
CA LEU A 192 10.93 -0.60 -0.73
C LEU A 192 9.97 -0.32 0.43
N ARG A 193 9.70 -1.31 1.26
CA ARG A 193 8.80 -1.18 2.42
C ARG A 193 9.26 -0.06 3.35
N TYR A 194 10.54 -0.03 3.74
CA TYR A 194 11.08 1.04 4.60
C TYR A 194 11.07 2.41 3.92
N THR A 195 11.27 2.47 2.61
CA THR A 195 11.20 3.75 1.89
C THR A 195 9.79 4.32 1.86
N LEU A 196 8.76 3.45 1.83
CA LEU A 196 7.36 3.88 1.88
C LEU A 196 6.99 4.56 3.20
N VAL A 197 7.77 4.36 4.28
CA VAL A 197 7.61 5.10 5.55
C VAL A 197 7.70 6.61 5.35
N ALA A 198 8.42 7.09 4.33
CA ALA A 198 8.42 8.50 3.96
C ALA A 198 7.01 9.05 3.63
N GLY A 199 6.08 8.20 3.22
CA GLY A 199 4.67 8.55 2.96
C GLY A 199 3.86 8.90 4.21
N ARG A 200 4.41 8.74 5.43
CA ARG A 200 3.79 9.20 6.67
C ARG A 200 3.63 10.73 6.74
N TYR A 201 4.47 11.43 6.00
CA TYR A 201 4.49 12.89 5.99
C TYR A 201 4.24 13.42 4.58
N PRO A 202 3.64 14.63 4.44
CA PRO A 202 3.43 15.22 3.13
C PRO A 202 4.74 15.36 2.36
N VAL A 203 4.76 14.90 1.10
CA VAL A 203 6.00 14.94 0.29
C VAL A 203 6.49 16.37 0.07
N SER A 204 5.61 17.38 0.08
CA SER A 204 5.99 18.79 0.01
C SER A 204 6.76 19.31 1.23
N ALA A 205 6.74 18.60 2.36
CA ALA A 205 7.51 18.95 3.55
C ALA A 205 9.01 18.54 3.45
N TYR A 206 9.35 17.70 2.50
CA TYR A 206 10.73 17.26 2.29
C TYR A 206 11.55 18.28 1.50
N PRO A 207 12.89 18.29 1.66
CA PRO A 207 13.80 19.08 0.83
C PRO A 207 13.61 18.78 -0.67
N PRO A 208 13.93 19.74 -1.58
CA PRO A 208 13.65 19.62 -3.01
C PRO A 208 14.16 18.34 -3.68
N ALA A 209 15.36 17.89 -3.35
CA ALA A 209 15.95 16.67 -3.90
C ALA A 209 15.15 15.40 -3.50
N LEU A 210 14.76 15.29 -2.21
CA LEU A 210 13.94 14.18 -1.72
C LEU A 210 12.51 14.25 -2.26
N ARG A 211 11.97 15.46 -2.45
CA ARG A 211 10.67 15.65 -3.07
C ARG A 211 10.63 15.10 -4.50
N LEU A 212 11.66 15.37 -5.31
CA LEU A 212 11.77 14.81 -6.65
C LEU A 212 11.90 13.28 -6.62
N LEU A 213 12.73 12.75 -5.72
CA LEU A 213 12.89 11.30 -5.52
C LEU A 213 11.55 10.64 -5.17
N PHE A 214 10.82 11.17 -4.17
CA PHE A 214 9.57 10.62 -3.66
C PHE A 214 8.35 10.90 -4.56
N THR A 215 8.50 11.70 -5.59
CA THR A 215 7.43 11.93 -6.57
C THR A 215 7.62 11.10 -7.83
N PHE A 216 8.85 11.02 -8.37
CA PHE A 216 9.09 10.46 -9.71
C PHE A 216 9.83 9.11 -9.71
N VAL A 217 10.74 8.87 -8.75
CA VAL A 217 11.50 7.62 -8.69
C VAL A 217 10.79 6.61 -7.80
N LEU A 218 10.44 7.03 -6.60
CA LEU A 218 9.64 6.25 -5.66
C LEU A 218 8.33 7.00 -5.49
N PRO A 219 7.26 6.65 -6.19
CA PRO A 219 6.07 7.49 -6.33
C PRO A 219 5.24 7.62 -5.04
N VAL A 220 5.92 7.90 -3.92
CA VAL A 220 5.34 8.05 -2.57
C VAL A 220 4.29 9.17 -2.52
N ALA A 221 4.50 10.25 -3.30
CA ALA A 221 3.53 11.34 -3.39
C ALA A 221 2.15 10.85 -3.86
N PHE A 222 2.11 9.93 -4.83
CA PHE A 222 0.87 9.34 -5.34
C PHE A 222 0.21 8.37 -4.35
N LEU A 223 0.97 7.86 -3.37
CA LEU A 223 0.43 6.93 -2.39
C LEU A 223 -0.38 7.63 -1.30
N THR A 224 0.06 8.78 -0.83
CA THR A 224 -0.55 9.44 0.33
C THR A 224 -0.85 10.92 0.12
N THR A 225 0.09 11.69 -0.43
CA THR A 225 -0.06 13.16 -0.56
C THR A 225 -1.16 13.53 -1.54
N VAL A 226 -1.17 12.95 -2.75
CA VAL A 226 -2.18 13.25 -3.79
C VAL A 226 -3.60 12.83 -3.36
N PRO A 227 -3.84 11.62 -2.79
CA PRO A 227 -5.15 11.28 -2.23
C PRO A 227 -5.59 12.20 -1.08
N ALA A 228 -4.64 12.64 -0.22
CA ALA A 228 -4.94 13.57 0.88
C ALA A 228 -5.35 14.96 0.35
N GLU A 229 -4.65 15.48 -0.64
CA GLU A 229 -5.02 16.76 -1.30
C GLU A 229 -6.42 16.69 -1.90
N ALA A 230 -6.75 15.56 -2.56
CA ALA A 230 -8.07 15.34 -3.11
C ALA A 230 -9.14 15.34 -2.02
N LEU A 231 -8.91 14.61 -0.90
CA LEU A 231 -9.85 14.53 0.23
C LEU A 231 -10.09 15.91 0.88
N LEU A 232 -9.06 16.73 0.93
CA LEU A 232 -9.12 18.08 1.51
C LEU A 232 -9.67 19.15 0.51
N GLY A 233 -10.08 18.73 -0.69
CA GLY A 233 -10.61 19.64 -1.73
C GLY A 233 -9.54 20.54 -2.36
N ARG A 234 -8.25 20.20 -2.22
CA ARG A 234 -7.10 20.93 -2.79
C ARG A 234 -6.44 20.16 -3.95
N GLY A 235 -7.04 19.05 -4.37
CA GLY A 235 -6.48 18.17 -5.39
C GLY A 235 -6.39 18.85 -6.76
N SER A 236 -5.25 18.67 -7.43
CA SER A 236 -5.05 19.09 -8.82
C SER A 236 -5.48 17.99 -9.77
N ALA A 237 -6.24 18.33 -10.82
CA ALA A 237 -6.67 17.39 -11.86
C ALA A 237 -5.47 16.73 -12.57
N ILE A 238 -4.36 17.46 -12.75
CA ILE A 238 -3.13 16.96 -13.36
C ILE A 238 -2.52 15.83 -12.52
N TRP A 239 -2.40 16.04 -11.19
CA TRP A 239 -1.85 15.02 -10.29
C TRP A 239 -2.79 13.83 -10.12
N ALA A 240 -4.12 14.07 -10.11
CA ALA A 240 -5.11 13.00 -10.08
C ALA A 240 -5.02 12.13 -11.34
N PHE A 241 -4.99 12.74 -12.52
CA PHE A 241 -4.81 12.03 -13.79
C PHE A 241 -3.45 11.31 -13.84
N GLY A 242 -2.38 11.97 -13.42
CA GLY A 242 -1.02 11.39 -13.33
C GLY A 242 -0.98 10.13 -12.43
N SER A 243 -1.69 10.16 -11.30
CA SER A 243 -1.79 9.01 -10.39
C SER A 243 -2.51 7.82 -11.04
N LEU A 244 -3.64 8.05 -11.71
CA LEU A 244 -4.39 7.01 -12.42
C LEU A 244 -3.59 6.43 -13.59
N LEU A 245 -2.91 7.29 -14.36
CA LEU A 245 -2.04 6.88 -15.45
C LEU A 245 -0.87 6.05 -14.93
N ALA A 246 -0.20 6.51 -13.86
CA ALA A 246 0.90 5.78 -13.22
C ALA A 246 0.45 4.40 -12.73
N ALA A 247 -0.74 4.31 -12.11
CA ALA A 247 -1.31 3.02 -11.69
C ALA A 247 -1.51 2.07 -12.86
N GLY A 248 -2.07 2.55 -13.98
CA GLY A 248 -2.26 1.76 -15.19
C GLY A 248 -0.93 1.30 -15.81
N LEU A 249 0.05 2.20 -15.92
CA LEU A 249 1.38 1.88 -16.47
C LEU A 249 2.15 0.89 -15.57
N CYS A 250 2.14 1.10 -14.26
CA CYS A 250 2.77 0.18 -13.30
C CYS A 250 2.15 -1.22 -13.35
N LEU A 251 0.81 -1.30 -13.41
CA LEU A 251 0.11 -2.58 -13.50
C LEU A 251 0.43 -3.30 -14.82
N ALA A 252 0.37 -2.59 -15.94
CA ALA A 252 0.73 -3.14 -17.25
C ALA A 252 2.20 -3.59 -17.27
N GLY A 253 3.10 -2.76 -16.76
CA GLY A 253 4.54 -3.07 -16.64
C GLY A 253 4.80 -4.32 -15.78
N SER A 254 4.17 -4.43 -14.62
CA SER A 254 4.29 -5.62 -13.76
C SER A 254 3.79 -6.88 -14.46
N ARG A 255 2.70 -6.78 -15.23
CA ARG A 255 2.15 -7.90 -16.00
C ARG A 255 3.06 -8.33 -17.14
N LEU A 256 3.60 -7.37 -17.87
CA LEU A 256 4.53 -7.65 -18.99
C LEU A 256 5.83 -8.25 -18.47
N LEU A 257 6.39 -7.67 -17.41
CA LEU A 257 7.61 -8.20 -16.77
C LEU A 257 7.40 -9.63 -16.27
N TRP A 258 6.26 -9.92 -15.61
CA TRP A 258 5.96 -11.26 -15.12
C TRP A 258 5.90 -12.28 -16.25
N ARG A 259 5.17 -11.96 -17.35
CA ARG A 259 5.10 -12.84 -18.52
C ARG A 259 6.47 -13.07 -19.17
N TYR A 260 7.31 -12.04 -19.16
CA TYR A 260 8.68 -12.16 -19.67
C TYR A 260 9.56 -12.99 -18.74
N ALA A 261 9.49 -12.73 -17.42
CA ALA A 261 10.27 -13.42 -16.41
C ALA A 261 10.03 -14.95 -16.38
N GLN A 262 8.78 -15.37 -16.55
CA GLN A 262 8.43 -16.80 -16.62
C GLN A 262 9.20 -17.57 -17.72
N ARG A 263 9.66 -16.92 -18.80
CA ARG A 263 10.43 -17.56 -19.87
C ARG A 263 11.86 -17.91 -19.45
N PHE A 264 12.36 -17.27 -18.41
CA PHE A 264 13.71 -17.46 -17.88
C PHE A 264 13.74 -18.26 -16.60
N TYR A 265 12.56 -18.62 -16.10
CA TYR A 265 12.50 -19.46 -14.92
C TYR A 265 12.90 -20.88 -15.29
N THR A 266 13.95 -21.39 -14.65
CA THR A 266 14.38 -22.79 -14.71
C THR A 266 14.02 -23.47 -13.42
N SER A 267 13.41 -24.66 -13.51
CA SER A 267 13.04 -25.44 -12.33
C SER A 267 14.29 -25.82 -11.53
N ALA A 268 14.20 -25.84 -10.20
CA ALA A 268 15.27 -26.32 -9.33
C ALA A 268 15.52 -27.84 -9.46
N SER A 269 14.67 -28.54 -10.21
CA SER A 269 14.75 -29.98 -10.46
C SER A 269 15.32 -30.37 -11.84
N SER A 270 15.74 -29.38 -12.63
CA SER A 270 16.35 -29.60 -13.96
C SER A 270 17.86 -29.52 -13.90
#